data_4f1f4da78306199a1d25c8041b24720a
#
_entry.id   4f1f4da78306199a1d25c8041b24720a
#
_cell.length_a   1.000
_cell.length_b   1.000
_cell.length_c   1.000
_cell.angle_alpha   90.00
_cell.angle_beta   90.00
_cell.angle_gamma   90.00
#
_symmetry.space_group_name_H-M   'P 1'
#
loop_
_entity.id
_entity.type
_entity.pdbx_description
1 polymer ?
#
loop_
_entity_poly.entity_id
_entity_poly.type
_entity_poly.pdbx_seq_one_letter_code
_entity_poly.pdbx_strand_id
1 'polypeptide(L)'
;MDRWHPLSEATNGQANILLMNEVGYDAATIGNNEGVGNSKEDLNHLYDHAEFDIILDNLFDKNTLQPPIWTKPYKIITTKHQTKIGLIAFTAPFPLTYNPNGWDIRNPYDILPELVEDLRPQVDVLVLMSHLGIQDDLQIAKEIPAIDVILGSHTHHLFREGHVVNDVQIAAAGKYGQYVGEVHLTIDEEKKILKHSAKAIPTETMTAFTEDEQEVNGYLEQGHELLKEKEVADLPFSLSLDIFSEHSFIQVALEAVKERGKTDAAILNSGLFLTEIPKGRVNQDQLHTALPHPMHLLNVTLGGNDLIRLVLEIEKNRLFLRNYPMKGMGFRGKIFGQMVYNGITYDSVNHQVFWKNKPVDPTKNYTFTTVDHLMFVPFFPTIEIVGKMNFCFLNLSEAW
;
A
#
# COMPACT_ATOMS: atom_id res chain seq x y z
N MET A 1 -3.80 6.10 -3.74
CA MET A 1 -5.18 5.58 -3.97
C MET A 1 -5.48 4.49 -2.97
N ASP A 2 -6.65 4.42 -2.39
CA ASP A 2 -6.99 3.33 -1.49
C ASP A 2 -8.12 2.49 -2.10
N ARG A 3 -7.84 1.22 -2.41
CA ARG A 3 -8.82 0.27 -2.98
C ARG A 3 -9.92 -0.16 -1.99
N TRP A 4 -9.98 0.42 -0.80
CA TRP A 4 -11.08 0.18 0.12
C TRP A 4 -12.41 0.77 -0.38
N HIS A 5 -12.37 1.90 -1.11
CA HIS A 5 -13.58 2.44 -1.70
C HIS A 5 -14.06 1.54 -2.84
N PRO A 6 -15.34 1.09 -2.86
CA PRO A 6 -15.84 0.13 -3.85
C PRO A 6 -15.61 0.55 -5.30
N LEU A 7 -15.74 1.85 -5.62
CA LEU A 7 -15.49 2.35 -6.97
C LEU A 7 -14.01 2.22 -7.37
N SER A 8 -13.08 2.51 -6.44
CA SER A 8 -11.65 2.32 -6.70
C SER A 8 -11.31 0.84 -6.90
N GLU A 9 -11.92 -0.05 -6.11
CA GLU A 9 -11.76 -1.50 -6.28
C GLU A 9 -12.32 -1.99 -7.61
N ALA A 10 -13.57 -1.61 -7.94
CA ALA A 10 -14.26 -2.04 -9.15
C ALA A 10 -13.56 -1.64 -10.45
N THR A 11 -12.82 -0.51 -10.40
CA THR A 11 -12.16 0.10 -11.56
C THR A 11 -10.63 -0.01 -11.53
N ASN A 12 -10.06 -0.81 -10.63
CA ASN A 12 -8.61 -0.90 -10.40
C ASN A 12 -7.93 0.48 -10.24
N GLY A 13 -8.66 1.44 -9.64
CA GLY A 13 -8.19 2.80 -9.40
C GLY A 13 -8.41 3.80 -10.54
N GLN A 14 -8.85 3.39 -11.73
CA GLN A 14 -9.04 4.31 -12.87
C GLN A 14 -10.06 5.42 -12.59
N ALA A 15 -11.11 5.15 -11.82
CA ALA A 15 -12.06 6.19 -11.42
C ALA A 15 -11.39 7.36 -10.68
N ASN A 16 -10.37 7.09 -9.89
CA ASN A 16 -9.60 8.14 -9.21
C ASN A 16 -8.84 9.03 -10.20
N ILE A 17 -8.34 8.45 -11.30
CA ILE A 17 -7.64 9.20 -12.35
C ILE A 17 -8.60 10.15 -13.06
N LEU A 18 -9.83 9.69 -13.37
CA LEU A 18 -10.86 10.53 -13.99
C LEU A 18 -11.23 11.72 -13.09
N LEU A 19 -11.41 11.49 -11.78
CA LEU A 19 -11.67 12.57 -10.80
C LEU A 19 -10.48 13.55 -10.70
N MET A 20 -9.26 13.07 -10.80
CA MET A 20 -8.08 13.94 -10.82
C MET A 20 -8.02 14.80 -12.10
N ASN A 21 -8.45 14.26 -13.24
CA ASN A 21 -8.58 15.04 -14.49
C ASN A 21 -9.59 16.19 -14.33
N GLU A 22 -10.76 15.94 -13.72
CA GLU A 22 -11.79 16.96 -13.49
C GLU A 22 -11.27 18.10 -12.60
N VAL A 23 -10.44 17.79 -11.60
CA VAL A 23 -9.79 18.80 -10.73
C VAL A 23 -8.70 19.57 -11.48
N GLY A 24 -8.15 19.02 -12.56
CA GLY A 24 -7.11 19.65 -13.38
C GLY A 24 -5.72 19.58 -12.74
N TYR A 25 -5.30 18.40 -12.34
CA TYR A 25 -3.93 18.18 -11.84
C TYR A 25 -2.88 18.51 -12.90
N ASP A 26 -1.81 19.19 -12.53
CA ASP A 26 -0.64 19.41 -13.39
C ASP A 26 0.28 18.18 -13.44
N ALA A 27 0.48 17.55 -12.30
CA ALA A 27 1.33 16.36 -12.14
C ALA A 27 0.93 15.57 -10.90
N ALA A 28 1.30 14.30 -10.90
CA ALA A 28 1.19 13.42 -9.74
C ALA A 28 2.40 12.48 -9.66
N THR A 29 2.56 11.81 -8.52
CA THR A 29 3.45 10.67 -8.36
C THR A 29 2.70 9.50 -7.75
N ILE A 30 3.30 8.31 -7.76
CA ILE A 30 2.68 7.14 -7.15
C ILE A 30 3.13 6.95 -5.69
N GLY A 31 2.23 6.41 -4.90
CA GLY A 31 2.57 5.81 -3.63
C GLY A 31 2.78 4.29 -3.73
N ASN A 32 3.18 3.69 -2.62
CA ASN A 32 3.26 2.23 -2.53
C ASN A 32 1.89 1.55 -2.67
N ASN A 33 0.79 2.23 -2.38
CA ASN A 33 -0.55 1.67 -2.59
C ASN A 33 -0.81 1.38 -4.06
N GLU A 34 -0.39 2.26 -4.97
CA GLU A 34 -0.47 2.02 -6.42
C GLU A 34 0.57 1.01 -6.87
N GLY A 35 1.83 1.24 -6.49
CA GLY A 35 2.97 0.48 -7.01
C GLY A 35 3.05 -0.96 -6.52
N VAL A 36 2.60 -1.22 -5.29
CA VAL A 36 2.60 -2.56 -4.67
C VAL A 36 1.21 -3.18 -4.69
N GLY A 37 0.15 -2.38 -4.51
CA GLY A 37 -1.23 -2.85 -4.43
C GLY A 37 -1.85 -3.27 -5.77
N ASN A 38 -1.22 -2.94 -6.90
CA ASN A 38 -1.65 -3.37 -8.22
C ASN A 38 -0.68 -4.41 -8.80
N SER A 39 -1.19 -5.30 -9.65
CA SER A 39 -0.33 -6.09 -10.52
C SER A 39 0.49 -5.17 -11.44
N LYS A 40 1.58 -5.66 -11.99
CA LYS A 40 2.36 -4.88 -12.98
C LYS A 40 1.51 -4.50 -14.19
N GLU A 41 0.61 -5.38 -14.61
CA GLU A 41 -0.30 -5.15 -15.72
C GLU A 41 -1.30 -4.04 -15.39
N ASP A 42 -1.98 -4.12 -14.25
CA ASP A 42 -2.92 -3.08 -13.81
C ASP A 42 -2.24 -1.73 -13.63
N LEU A 43 -1.03 -1.70 -13.03
CA LEU A 43 -0.28 -0.46 -12.85
C LEU A 43 0.11 0.18 -14.19
N ASN A 44 0.46 -0.64 -15.20
CA ASN A 44 0.78 -0.15 -16.53
C ASN A 44 -0.42 0.49 -17.24
N HIS A 45 -1.65 0.09 -16.89
CA HIS A 45 -2.88 0.62 -17.49
C HIS A 45 -3.61 1.63 -16.59
N LEU A 46 -3.15 1.82 -15.35
CA LEU A 46 -3.81 2.71 -14.39
C LEU A 46 -3.92 4.15 -14.90
N TYR A 47 -2.90 4.62 -15.62
CA TYR A 47 -2.77 6.01 -16.07
C TYR A 47 -3.09 6.23 -17.55
N ASP A 48 -3.68 5.24 -18.24
CA ASP A 48 -4.00 5.34 -19.68
C ASP A 48 -4.89 6.55 -20.03
N HIS A 49 -5.71 6.99 -19.08
CA HIS A 49 -6.62 8.13 -19.24
C HIS A 49 -6.21 9.36 -18.44
N ALA A 50 -4.97 9.42 -17.90
CA ALA A 50 -4.51 10.59 -17.17
C ALA A 50 -4.25 11.77 -18.12
N GLU A 51 -4.83 12.94 -17.81
CA GLU A 51 -4.60 14.21 -18.53
C GLU A 51 -3.48 15.02 -17.86
N PHE A 52 -2.76 14.44 -16.95
CA PHE A 52 -1.63 15.01 -16.21
C PHE A 52 -0.41 14.08 -16.26
N ASP A 53 0.76 14.63 -15.99
CA ASP A 53 2.00 13.85 -16.01
C ASP A 53 2.21 13.07 -14.71
N ILE A 54 2.66 11.83 -14.83
CA ILE A 54 3.13 11.03 -13.69
C ILE A 54 4.65 11.14 -13.64
N ILE A 55 5.16 11.73 -12.56
CA ILE A 55 6.60 11.88 -12.34
C ILE A 55 7.06 10.79 -11.38
N LEU A 56 8.11 10.06 -11.76
CA LEU A 56 8.68 9.01 -10.93
C LEU A 56 10.08 8.64 -11.39
N ASP A 57 11.05 8.68 -10.48
CA ASP A 57 12.46 8.56 -10.80
C ASP A 57 13.14 7.28 -10.33
N ASN A 58 12.50 6.50 -9.45
CA ASN A 58 13.14 5.33 -8.86
C ASN A 58 12.48 3.97 -9.15
N LEU A 59 11.53 3.91 -10.09
CA LEU A 59 10.89 2.66 -10.52
C LEU A 59 11.27 2.32 -11.96
N PHE A 60 11.73 1.09 -12.18
CA PHE A 60 12.14 0.60 -13.49
C PHE A 60 11.51 -0.76 -13.79
N ASP A 61 11.27 -1.05 -15.05
CA ASP A 61 10.92 -2.40 -15.48
C ASP A 61 12.10 -3.34 -15.26
N LYS A 62 11.88 -4.45 -14.53
CA LYS A 62 12.95 -5.39 -14.15
C LYS A 62 13.64 -6.07 -15.33
N ASN A 63 12.93 -6.23 -16.46
CA ASN A 63 13.46 -6.92 -17.64
C ASN A 63 14.20 -5.98 -18.57
N THR A 64 13.66 -4.77 -18.78
CA THR A 64 14.21 -3.79 -19.71
C THR A 64 15.15 -2.79 -19.06
N LEU A 65 15.06 -2.63 -17.73
CA LEU A 65 15.76 -1.63 -16.92
C LEU A 65 15.44 -0.19 -17.37
N GLN A 66 14.32 -0.01 -18.05
CA GLN A 66 13.83 1.30 -18.45
C GLN A 66 12.72 1.77 -17.50
N PRO A 67 12.53 3.09 -17.33
CA PRO A 67 11.36 3.64 -16.63
C PRO A 67 10.05 3.13 -17.27
N PRO A 68 8.96 2.99 -16.49
CA PRO A 68 7.65 2.68 -17.06
C PRO A 68 7.23 3.72 -18.11
N ILE A 69 6.57 3.28 -19.18
CA ILE A 69 6.19 4.16 -20.30
C ILE A 69 5.22 5.28 -19.91
N TRP A 70 4.49 5.11 -18.81
CA TRP A 70 3.54 6.08 -18.27
C TRP A 70 4.19 7.11 -17.34
N THR A 71 5.51 7.02 -17.07
CA THR A 71 6.23 7.97 -16.22
C THR A 71 7.10 8.94 -17.00
N LYS A 72 7.37 10.08 -16.40
CA LYS A 72 8.39 11.04 -16.81
C LYS A 72 9.42 11.21 -15.69
N PRO A 73 10.70 11.41 -16.00
CA PRO A 73 11.73 11.62 -14.97
C PRO A 73 11.59 12.98 -14.28
N TYR A 74 11.02 13.97 -14.95
CA TYR A 74 10.71 15.29 -14.38
C TYR A 74 9.70 16.03 -15.25
N LYS A 75 9.14 17.11 -14.71
CA LYS A 75 8.35 18.08 -15.44
C LYS A 75 8.83 19.50 -15.14
N ILE A 76 8.92 20.36 -16.15
CA ILE A 76 9.17 21.79 -15.96
C ILE A 76 7.89 22.55 -16.28
N ILE A 77 7.34 23.26 -15.29
CA ILE A 77 6.20 24.17 -15.45
C ILE A 77 6.72 25.58 -15.52
N THR A 78 6.32 26.33 -16.55
CA THR A 78 6.65 27.75 -16.67
C THR A 78 5.43 28.58 -16.28
N THR A 79 5.58 29.40 -15.24
CA THR A 79 4.52 30.27 -14.78
C THR A 79 4.28 31.45 -15.72
N LYS A 80 3.18 32.21 -15.51
CA LYS A 80 2.87 33.45 -16.26
C LYS A 80 4.01 34.49 -16.16
N HIS A 81 4.78 34.44 -15.10
CA HIS A 81 5.94 35.35 -14.85
C HIS A 81 7.27 34.75 -15.31
N GLN A 82 7.23 33.75 -16.19
CA GLN A 82 8.41 33.08 -16.74
C GLN A 82 9.31 32.44 -15.66
N THR A 83 8.75 32.10 -14.49
CA THR A 83 9.43 31.30 -13.49
C THR A 83 9.29 29.84 -13.83
N LYS A 84 10.40 29.12 -13.90
CA LYS A 84 10.47 27.68 -14.20
C LYS A 84 10.49 26.89 -12.91
N ILE A 85 9.51 26.02 -12.73
CA ILE A 85 9.40 25.11 -11.60
C ILE A 85 9.66 23.69 -12.10
N GLY A 86 10.72 23.05 -11.60
CA GLY A 86 11.04 21.65 -11.86
C GLY A 86 10.36 20.77 -10.83
N LEU A 87 9.71 19.70 -11.28
CA LEU A 87 9.11 18.67 -10.45
C LEU A 87 9.88 17.36 -10.64
N ILE A 88 10.35 16.77 -9.57
CA ILE A 88 10.95 15.43 -9.49
C ILE A 88 10.18 14.59 -8.45
N ALA A 89 10.22 13.27 -8.54
CA ALA A 89 9.43 12.46 -7.61
C ALA A 89 10.03 11.07 -7.32
N PHE A 90 9.81 10.61 -6.09
CA PHE A 90 10.25 9.30 -5.62
C PHE A 90 9.17 8.62 -4.78
N THR A 91 9.04 7.29 -4.95
CA THR A 91 8.21 6.45 -4.09
C THR A 91 9.05 5.60 -3.13
N ALA A 92 8.45 5.19 -2.01
CA ALA A 92 9.11 4.38 -0.99
C ALA A 92 9.62 3.06 -1.58
N PRO A 93 10.92 2.74 -1.43
CA PRO A 93 11.51 1.56 -2.04
C PRO A 93 11.26 0.31 -1.18
N PHE A 94 10.30 -0.52 -1.58
CA PHE A 94 10.03 -1.83 -0.99
C PHE A 94 10.47 -2.97 -1.93
N PRO A 95 11.78 -3.28 -2.03
CA PRO A 95 12.29 -4.25 -3.00
C PRO A 95 11.71 -5.66 -2.81
N LEU A 96 11.35 -6.03 -1.57
CA LEU A 96 10.74 -7.33 -1.30
C LEU A 96 9.36 -7.49 -1.94
N THR A 97 8.66 -6.41 -2.25
CA THR A 97 7.35 -6.43 -2.90
C THR A 97 7.42 -6.01 -4.37
N TYR A 98 8.12 -4.94 -4.71
CA TYR A 98 8.25 -4.47 -6.08
C TYR A 98 8.99 -5.47 -6.99
N ASN A 99 10.12 -6.04 -6.53
CA ASN A 99 10.95 -6.90 -7.37
C ASN A 99 10.25 -8.21 -7.81
N PRO A 100 9.51 -8.92 -6.94
CA PRO A 100 8.70 -10.06 -7.38
C PRO A 100 7.57 -9.67 -8.34
N ASN A 101 7.01 -8.45 -8.23
CA ASN A 101 6.00 -7.91 -9.16
C ASN A 101 6.57 -7.48 -10.53
N GLY A 102 7.86 -7.76 -10.78
CA GLY A 102 8.50 -7.48 -12.06
C GLY A 102 9.01 -6.05 -12.22
N TRP A 103 9.13 -5.32 -11.11
CA TRP A 103 9.74 -4.01 -11.03
C TRP A 103 11.15 -4.08 -10.45
N ASP A 104 12.02 -3.13 -10.80
CA ASP A 104 13.29 -2.83 -10.17
C ASP A 104 13.13 -1.47 -9.47
N ILE A 105 12.89 -1.50 -8.17
CA ILE A 105 12.79 -0.28 -7.35
C ILE A 105 14.17 0.06 -6.78
N ARG A 106 14.63 1.27 -7.03
CA ARG A 106 15.95 1.72 -6.62
C ARG A 106 15.91 2.64 -5.42
N ASN A 107 17.02 2.68 -4.69
CA ASN A 107 17.16 3.59 -3.57
C ASN A 107 17.20 5.05 -4.07
N PRO A 108 16.34 5.94 -3.57
CA PRO A 108 16.32 7.36 -3.96
C PRO A 108 17.66 8.08 -3.79
N TYR A 109 18.42 7.74 -2.75
CA TYR A 109 19.72 8.38 -2.46
C TYR A 109 20.80 8.07 -3.50
N ASP A 110 20.62 7.01 -4.30
CA ASP A 110 21.55 6.67 -5.39
C ASP A 110 21.27 7.48 -6.67
N ILE A 111 20.05 8.04 -6.80
CA ILE A 111 19.58 8.71 -8.03
C ILE A 111 19.43 10.21 -7.82
N LEU A 112 18.87 10.62 -6.70
CA LEU A 112 18.49 12.00 -6.42
C LEU A 112 19.62 13.02 -6.56
N PRO A 113 20.86 12.77 -6.10
CA PRO A 113 21.96 13.74 -6.24
C PRO A 113 22.27 14.10 -7.69
N GLU A 114 22.41 13.13 -8.57
CA GLU A 114 22.70 13.33 -10.00
C GLU A 114 21.52 14.03 -10.70
N LEU A 115 20.29 13.61 -10.42
CA LEU A 115 19.08 14.22 -10.98
C LEU A 115 18.95 15.71 -10.58
N VAL A 116 19.26 16.03 -9.31
CA VAL A 116 19.25 17.43 -8.82
C VAL A 116 20.36 18.23 -9.48
N GLU A 117 21.58 17.71 -9.61
CA GLU A 117 22.70 18.38 -10.28
C GLU A 117 22.35 18.72 -11.73
N ASP A 118 21.73 17.79 -12.45
CA ASP A 118 21.34 17.96 -13.86
C ASP A 118 20.19 18.96 -14.05
N LEU A 119 19.20 18.93 -13.14
CA LEU A 119 17.99 19.73 -13.33
C LEU A 119 18.09 21.13 -12.72
N ARG A 120 18.84 21.31 -11.61
CA ARG A 120 18.93 22.60 -10.91
C ARG A 120 19.31 23.80 -11.81
N PRO A 121 20.27 23.69 -12.77
CA PRO A 121 20.60 24.78 -13.67
C PRO A 121 19.50 25.17 -14.66
N GLN A 122 18.49 24.34 -14.85
CA GLN A 122 17.43 24.52 -15.84
C GLN A 122 16.19 25.18 -15.26
N VAL A 123 16.08 25.28 -13.92
CA VAL A 123 14.86 25.72 -13.22
C VAL A 123 15.17 26.79 -12.17
N ASP A 124 14.18 27.62 -11.88
CA ASP A 124 14.25 28.64 -10.83
C ASP A 124 13.88 28.06 -9.46
N VAL A 125 12.91 27.14 -9.44
CA VAL A 125 12.43 26.41 -8.26
C VAL A 125 12.47 24.92 -8.53
N LEU A 126 12.98 24.13 -7.57
CA LEU A 126 13.00 22.67 -7.63
C LEU A 126 12.12 22.10 -6.52
N VAL A 127 11.13 21.31 -6.91
CA VAL A 127 10.14 20.68 -6.03
C VAL A 127 10.30 19.18 -6.08
N LEU A 128 10.45 18.55 -4.93
CA LEU A 128 10.38 17.10 -4.76
C LEU A 128 8.97 16.70 -4.32
N MET A 129 8.27 15.92 -5.15
CA MET A 129 7.05 15.20 -4.75
C MET A 129 7.47 13.88 -4.11
N SER A 130 7.46 13.83 -2.78
CA SER A 130 8.00 12.72 -2.01
C SER A 130 6.91 11.77 -1.51
N HIS A 131 6.99 10.50 -1.92
CA HIS A 131 6.27 9.44 -1.24
C HIS A 131 7.24 8.53 -0.46
N LEU A 132 8.26 9.12 0.19
CA LEU A 132 9.30 8.41 0.95
C LEU A 132 8.98 8.34 2.43
N GLY A 133 8.34 9.39 2.95
CA GLY A 133 8.01 9.55 4.36
C GLY A 133 8.89 10.57 5.07
N ILE A 134 8.41 11.00 6.23
CA ILE A 134 8.97 12.17 6.94
C ILE A 134 10.45 12.04 7.31
N GLN A 135 10.93 10.83 7.60
CA GLN A 135 12.34 10.65 7.98
C GLN A 135 13.26 10.95 6.78
N ASP A 136 12.91 10.41 5.62
CA ASP A 136 13.63 10.68 4.38
C ASP A 136 13.47 12.14 3.94
N ASP A 137 12.26 12.72 4.05
CA ASP A 137 12.03 14.13 3.72
C ASP A 137 12.92 15.08 4.54
N LEU A 138 13.04 14.81 5.87
CA LEU A 138 13.91 15.57 6.76
C LEU A 138 15.40 15.37 6.46
N GLN A 139 15.80 14.16 6.09
CA GLN A 139 17.18 13.86 5.73
C GLN A 139 17.55 14.51 4.39
N ILE A 140 16.72 14.37 3.37
CA ILE A 140 16.92 15.00 2.05
C ILE A 140 17.03 16.51 2.18
N ALA A 141 16.16 17.17 2.96
CA ALA A 141 16.22 18.59 3.21
C ALA A 141 17.53 19.04 3.88
N LYS A 142 18.16 18.18 4.67
CA LYS A 142 19.47 18.44 5.30
C LYS A 142 20.64 18.25 4.35
N GLU A 143 20.59 17.22 3.53
CA GLU A 143 21.72 16.78 2.71
C GLU A 143 21.72 17.39 1.31
N ILE A 144 20.54 17.76 0.77
CA ILE A 144 20.37 18.28 -0.59
C ILE A 144 19.64 19.64 -0.58
N PRO A 145 20.26 20.70 -0.07
CA PRO A 145 19.63 22.03 0.03
C PRO A 145 19.40 22.70 -1.34
N ALA A 146 19.76 22.05 -2.43
CA ALA A 146 19.42 22.49 -3.79
C ALA A 146 17.95 22.25 -4.14
N ILE A 147 17.20 21.48 -3.34
CA ILE A 147 15.76 21.34 -3.42
C ILE A 147 15.13 22.50 -2.62
N ASP A 148 14.16 23.20 -3.20
CA ASP A 148 13.51 24.34 -2.54
C ASP A 148 12.28 23.92 -1.74
N VAL A 149 11.51 22.93 -2.25
CA VAL A 149 10.27 22.47 -1.64
C VAL A 149 10.19 20.95 -1.67
N ILE A 150 9.75 20.35 -0.56
CA ILE A 150 9.39 18.92 -0.49
C ILE A 150 7.90 18.82 -0.15
N LEU A 151 7.13 18.18 -1.04
CA LEU A 151 5.74 17.82 -0.81
C LEU A 151 5.70 16.37 -0.30
N GLY A 152 5.67 16.22 1.03
CA GLY A 152 5.83 14.95 1.72
C GLY A 152 4.51 14.17 1.85
N SER A 153 4.63 12.84 1.79
CA SER A 153 3.52 11.91 1.87
C SER A 153 3.93 10.62 2.63
N HIS A 154 3.31 9.46 2.34
CA HIS A 154 3.57 8.11 2.87
C HIS A 154 3.28 7.95 4.38
N THR A 155 3.94 8.69 5.26
CA THR A 155 3.79 8.58 6.71
C THR A 155 2.63 9.39 7.28
N HIS A 156 1.85 10.06 6.41
CA HIS A 156 0.63 10.81 6.74
C HIS A 156 0.84 11.92 7.78
N HIS A 157 2.02 12.53 7.82
CA HIS A 157 2.29 13.66 8.70
C HIS A 157 1.44 14.87 8.32
N LEU A 158 1.12 15.70 9.30
CA LEU A 158 0.41 16.96 9.13
C LEU A 158 1.27 18.09 9.65
N PHE A 159 1.75 18.95 8.74
CA PHE A 159 2.38 20.22 9.09
C PHE A 159 1.41 21.36 8.81
N ARG A 160 0.75 21.88 9.86
CA ARG A 160 -0.27 22.94 9.71
C ARG A 160 0.30 24.22 9.09
N GLU A 161 1.54 24.55 9.37
CA GLU A 161 2.24 25.75 8.89
C GLU A 161 3.52 25.38 8.12
N GLY A 162 3.61 24.15 7.61
CA GLY A 162 4.83 23.63 7.01
C GLY A 162 5.94 23.37 8.04
N HIS A 163 7.10 22.95 7.53
CA HIS A 163 8.31 22.77 8.31
C HIS A 163 9.51 23.18 7.45
N VAL A 164 10.49 23.88 8.01
CA VAL A 164 11.65 24.37 7.27
C VAL A 164 12.93 23.75 7.81
N VAL A 165 13.73 23.17 6.94
CA VAL A 165 15.04 22.60 7.26
C VAL A 165 16.05 23.08 6.25
N ASN A 166 17.12 23.76 6.67
CA ASN A 166 18.17 24.32 5.78
C ASN A 166 17.62 25.10 4.57
N ASP A 167 16.64 25.98 4.81
CA ASP A 167 15.90 26.75 3.81
C ASP A 167 15.01 25.93 2.86
N VAL A 168 14.93 24.62 3.01
CA VAL A 168 13.99 23.75 2.28
C VAL A 168 12.62 23.76 2.96
N GLN A 169 11.57 24.15 2.24
CA GLN A 169 10.20 24.11 2.73
C GLN A 169 9.62 22.70 2.60
N ILE A 170 9.29 22.06 3.72
CA ILE A 170 8.56 20.77 3.74
C ILE A 170 7.09 21.06 4.00
N ALA A 171 6.21 20.48 3.20
CA ALA A 171 4.76 20.53 3.36
C ALA A 171 4.18 19.10 3.34
N ALA A 172 3.28 18.80 4.29
CA ALA A 172 2.56 17.53 4.35
C ALA A 172 1.14 17.78 4.90
N ALA A 173 0.14 17.29 4.19
CA ALA A 173 -1.28 17.59 4.43
C ALA A 173 -2.07 16.44 5.07
N GLY A 174 -1.41 15.51 5.78
CA GLY A 174 -2.09 14.43 6.48
C GLY A 174 -2.61 13.34 5.53
N LYS A 175 -3.88 12.94 5.72
CA LYS A 175 -4.52 11.86 4.95
C LYS A 175 -6.03 12.05 4.81
N TYR A 176 -6.64 11.22 3.97
CA TYR A 176 -8.10 11.13 3.78
C TYR A 176 -8.76 12.42 3.28
N GLY A 177 -8.03 13.30 2.60
CA GLY A 177 -8.59 14.58 2.15
C GLY A 177 -9.02 15.53 3.26
N GLN A 178 -8.56 15.31 4.51
CA GLN A 178 -8.89 16.19 5.64
C GLN A 178 -8.26 17.59 5.53
N TYR A 179 -7.22 17.71 4.72
CA TYR A 179 -6.50 18.96 4.48
C TYR A 179 -6.08 19.07 3.03
N VAL A 180 -6.05 20.30 2.52
CA VAL A 180 -5.38 20.68 1.27
C VAL A 180 -4.11 21.42 1.61
N GLY A 181 -2.98 20.97 1.05
CA GLY A 181 -1.68 21.63 1.21
C GLY A 181 -1.55 22.81 0.26
N GLU A 182 -1.09 23.94 0.77
CA GLU A 182 -0.79 25.15 0.01
C GLU A 182 0.63 25.60 0.32
N VAL A 183 1.46 25.83 -0.71
CA VAL A 183 2.81 26.35 -0.58
C VAL A 183 2.93 27.65 -1.36
N HIS A 184 3.40 28.71 -0.70
CA HIS A 184 3.63 30.01 -1.30
C HIS A 184 5.11 30.35 -1.34
N LEU A 185 5.60 30.72 -2.52
CA LEU A 185 6.94 31.22 -2.73
C LEU A 185 6.89 32.66 -3.24
N THR A 186 7.65 33.54 -2.60
CA THR A 186 7.89 34.91 -3.10
C THR A 186 9.24 34.91 -3.79
N ILE A 187 9.28 35.28 -5.06
CA ILE A 187 10.43 35.21 -5.92
C ILE A 187 10.72 36.62 -6.46
N ASP A 188 11.97 37.05 -6.46
CA ASP A 188 12.39 38.35 -7.02
C ASP A 188 12.57 38.34 -8.55
N GLU A 189 12.97 39.45 -9.13
CA GLU A 189 13.20 39.58 -10.57
C GLU A 189 14.40 38.74 -11.07
N GLU A 190 15.35 38.42 -10.18
CA GLU A 190 16.51 37.57 -10.45
C GLU A 190 16.18 36.06 -10.26
N LYS A 191 14.90 35.73 -9.99
CA LYS A 191 14.38 34.37 -9.76
C LYS A 191 14.85 33.72 -8.46
N LYS A 192 15.29 34.52 -7.49
CA LYS A 192 15.68 34.04 -6.16
C LYS A 192 14.46 34.00 -5.23
N ILE A 193 14.33 32.91 -4.47
CA ILE A 193 13.31 32.80 -3.44
C ILE A 193 13.64 33.72 -2.27
N LEU A 194 12.77 34.71 -2.03
CA LEU A 194 12.87 35.64 -0.90
C LEU A 194 12.15 35.16 0.34
N LYS A 195 11.04 34.42 0.13
CA LYS A 195 10.20 33.90 1.21
C LYS A 195 9.47 32.64 0.75
N HIS A 196 9.37 31.70 1.64
CA HIS A 196 8.51 30.52 1.50
C HIS A 196 7.60 30.35 2.72
N SER A 197 6.42 29.79 2.52
CA SER A 197 5.50 29.40 3.58
C SER A 197 4.61 28.28 3.09
N ALA A 198 4.12 27.46 4.00
CA ALA A 198 3.18 26.42 3.70
C ALA A 198 2.03 26.40 4.72
N LYS A 199 0.86 25.93 4.29
CA LYS A 199 -0.30 25.74 5.14
C LYS A 199 -1.01 24.43 4.78
N ALA A 200 -1.55 23.76 5.77
CA ALA A 200 -2.52 22.70 5.58
C ALA A 200 -3.90 23.26 5.95
N ILE A 201 -4.73 23.48 4.95
CA ILE A 201 -6.07 24.08 5.09
C ILE A 201 -7.06 22.95 5.37
N PRO A 202 -7.77 22.95 6.51
CA PRO A 202 -8.76 21.92 6.81
C PRO A 202 -9.92 21.95 5.78
N THR A 203 -10.23 20.82 5.16
CA THR A 203 -11.33 20.73 4.18
C THR A 203 -12.70 21.01 4.81
N GLU A 204 -12.87 20.72 6.10
CA GLU A 204 -14.08 21.05 6.87
C GLU A 204 -14.39 22.57 6.93
N THR A 205 -13.39 23.42 6.66
CA THR A 205 -13.55 24.89 6.61
C THR A 205 -13.90 25.41 5.22
N MET A 206 -13.90 24.56 4.21
CA MET A 206 -14.26 24.90 2.84
C MET A 206 -15.77 24.96 2.68
N THR A 207 -16.23 25.71 1.68
CA THR A 207 -17.65 25.79 1.38
C THR A 207 -18.15 24.42 0.93
N ALA A 208 -19.11 23.86 1.66
CA ALA A 208 -19.82 22.66 1.24
C ALA A 208 -21.01 23.06 0.36
N PHE A 209 -21.25 22.29 -0.69
CA PHE A 209 -22.41 22.44 -1.56
C PHE A 209 -23.42 21.34 -1.25
N THR A 210 -24.69 21.59 -1.52
CA THR A 210 -25.78 20.64 -1.25
C THR A 210 -25.61 19.36 -2.08
N GLU A 211 -24.97 19.47 -3.23
CA GLU A 211 -24.73 18.41 -4.19
C GLU A 211 -23.58 17.47 -3.80
N ASP A 212 -22.64 17.92 -2.95
CA ASP A 212 -21.44 17.17 -2.56
C ASP A 212 -21.78 15.80 -1.93
N GLU A 213 -22.78 15.79 -1.03
CA GLU A 213 -23.20 14.55 -0.38
C GLU A 213 -23.84 13.58 -1.38
N GLN A 214 -24.63 14.09 -2.31
CA GLN A 214 -25.26 13.28 -3.36
C GLN A 214 -24.20 12.69 -4.30
N GLU A 215 -23.21 13.48 -4.67
CA GLU A 215 -22.11 13.05 -5.55
C GLU A 215 -21.27 11.96 -4.88
N VAL A 216 -20.85 12.17 -3.63
CA VAL A 216 -20.04 11.17 -2.87
C VAL A 216 -20.81 9.87 -2.68
N ASN A 217 -22.10 9.93 -2.34
CA ASN A 217 -22.95 8.74 -2.24
C ASN A 217 -23.15 8.06 -3.59
N GLY A 218 -23.26 8.84 -4.68
CA GLY A 218 -23.35 8.32 -6.05
C GLY A 218 -22.11 7.50 -6.44
N TYR A 219 -20.91 7.96 -6.11
CA TYR A 219 -19.68 7.17 -6.33
C TYR A 219 -19.63 5.89 -5.51
N LEU A 220 -20.13 5.93 -4.27
CA LEU A 220 -20.21 4.75 -3.42
C LEU A 220 -21.18 3.71 -4.01
N GLU A 221 -22.39 4.14 -4.37
CA GLU A 221 -23.42 3.29 -4.97
C GLU A 221 -22.94 2.69 -6.29
N GLN A 222 -22.35 3.50 -7.17
CA GLN A 222 -21.78 3.04 -8.44
C GLN A 222 -20.72 1.95 -8.24
N GLY A 223 -19.84 2.13 -7.26
CA GLY A 223 -18.82 1.14 -6.93
C GLY A 223 -19.43 -0.19 -6.49
N HIS A 224 -20.42 -0.15 -5.61
CA HIS A 224 -21.15 -1.34 -5.17
C HIS A 224 -21.87 -2.04 -6.33
N GLU A 225 -22.54 -1.29 -7.22
CA GLU A 225 -23.22 -1.90 -8.37
C GLU A 225 -22.24 -2.59 -9.31
N LEU A 226 -21.11 -1.96 -9.65
CA LEU A 226 -20.07 -2.57 -10.49
C LEU A 226 -19.48 -3.85 -9.87
N LEU A 227 -19.27 -3.87 -8.55
CA LEU A 227 -18.79 -5.07 -7.88
C LEU A 227 -19.84 -6.18 -7.80
N LYS A 228 -21.12 -5.84 -7.69
CA LYS A 228 -22.24 -6.82 -7.68
C LYS A 228 -22.40 -7.56 -9.02
N GLU A 229 -22.03 -6.93 -10.12
CA GLU A 229 -22.10 -7.56 -11.45
C GLU A 229 -21.14 -8.75 -11.60
N LYS A 230 -20.09 -8.80 -10.79
CA LYS A 230 -19.06 -9.86 -10.85
C LYS A 230 -19.42 -11.00 -9.91
N GLU A 231 -19.97 -12.10 -10.45
CA GLU A 231 -20.22 -13.32 -9.69
C GLU A 231 -18.88 -14.01 -9.36
N VAL A 232 -18.72 -14.45 -8.10
CA VAL A 232 -17.51 -15.12 -7.60
C VAL A 232 -17.75 -16.62 -7.40
N ALA A 233 -18.83 -17.00 -6.72
CA ALA A 233 -19.13 -18.38 -6.38
C ALA A 233 -20.63 -18.60 -6.09
N ASP A 234 -21.04 -19.86 -6.08
CA ASP A 234 -22.34 -20.30 -5.51
C ASP A 234 -22.07 -21.19 -4.30
N LEU A 235 -22.30 -20.65 -3.09
CA LEU A 235 -21.98 -21.34 -1.85
C LEU A 235 -23.14 -22.24 -1.39
N PRO A 236 -22.90 -23.52 -1.11
CA PRO A 236 -23.91 -24.43 -0.60
C PRO A 236 -24.29 -24.15 0.86
N PHE A 237 -23.54 -23.37 1.59
CA PHE A 237 -23.71 -22.96 2.99
C PHE A 237 -23.19 -21.54 3.24
N SER A 238 -23.60 -20.93 4.35
CA SER A 238 -23.05 -19.63 4.78
C SER A 238 -21.67 -19.80 5.41
N LEU A 239 -20.76 -18.85 5.17
CA LEU A 239 -19.44 -18.83 5.81
C LEU A 239 -19.50 -17.99 7.09
N SER A 240 -19.21 -18.62 8.23
CA SER A 240 -19.28 -18.00 9.55
C SER A 240 -17.93 -17.44 9.99
N LEU A 241 -17.96 -16.33 10.74
CA LEU A 241 -16.76 -15.77 11.39
C LEU A 241 -16.30 -16.62 12.59
N ASP A 242 -17.11 -17.53 13.11
CA ASP A 242 -16.68 -18.46 14.15
C ASP A 242 -15.62 -19.42 13.61
N ILE A 243 -14.41 -19.33 14.14
CA ILE A 243 -13.27 -20.17 13.71
C ILE A 243 -13.46 -21.67 14.00
N PHE A 244 -14.42 -22.02 14.87
CA PHE A 244 -14.77 -23.40 15.22
C PHE A 244 -16.01 -23.93 14.50
N SER A 245 -16.66 -23.09 13.71
CA SER A 245 -17.81 -23.52 12.89
C SER A 245 -17.38 -24.56 11.86
N GLU A 246 -18.28 -25.50 11.53
CA GLU A 246 -18.10 -26.45 10.42
C GLU A 246 -17.86 -25.73 9.09
N HIS A 247 -18.50 -24.57 8.92
CA HIS A 247 -18.36 -23.72 7.73
C HIS A 247 -17.66 -22.40 8.08
N SER A 248 -16.53 -22.52 8.76
CA SER A 248 -15.72 -21.36 9.16
C SER A 248 -15.09 -20.68 7.94
N PHE A 249 -15.30 -19.36 7.80
CA PHE A 249 -14.77 -18.58 6.69
C PHE A 249 -13.23 -18.66 6.62
N ILE A 250 -12.55 -18.52 7.76
CA ILE A 250 -11.08 -18.60 7.78
C ILE A 250 -10.57 -20.00 7.40
N GLN A 251 -11.32 -21.09 7.70
CA GLN A 251 -10.88 -22.43 7.31
C GLN A 251 -10.99 -22.63 5.79
N VAL A 252 -12.06 -22.13 5.17
CA VAL A 252 -12.23 -22.14 3.71
C VAL A 252 -11.13 -21.28 3.07
N ALA A 253 -10.84 -20.09 3.63
CA ALA A 253 -9.78 -19.21 3.16
C ALA A 253 -8.39 -19.87 3.26
N LEU A 254 -8.09 -20.57 4.34
CA LEU A 254 -6.82 -21.28 4.51
C LEU A 254 -6.63 -22.39 3.44
N GLU A 255 -7.70 -23.08 3.05
CA GLU A 255 -7.62 -24.05 1.95
C GLU A 255 -7.37 -23.35 0.60
N ALA A 256 -8.09 -22.28 0.30
CA ALA A 256 -7.92 -21.51 -0.93
C ALA A 256 -6.50 -20.91 -1.03
N VAL A 257 -6.02 -20.29 0.04
CA VAL A 257 -4.68 -19.69 0.13
C VAL A 257 -3.58 -20.75 -0.05
N LYS A 258 -3.75 -21.93 0.56
CA LYS A 258 -2.84 -23.06 0.42
C LYS A 258 -2.80 -23.58 -1.02
N GLU A 259 -3.96 -23.71 -1.68
CA GLU A 259 -4.06 -24.14 -3.07
C GLU A 259 -3.37 -23.15 -4.01
N ARG A 260 -3.68 -21.86 -3.87
CA ARG A 260 -3.10 -20.79 -4.70
C ARG A 260 -1.59 -20.65 -4.49
N GLY A 261 -1.12 -20.74 -3.24
CA GLY A 261 0.30 -20.74 -2.91
C GLY A 261 1.03 -22.02 -3.28
N LYS A 262 0.32 -23.08 -3.67
CA LYS A 262 0.85 -24.42 -3.97
C LYS A 262 1.70 -24.97 -2.81
N THR A 263 1.18 -24.82 -1.59
CA THR A 263 1.83 -25.26 -0.35
C THR A 263 1.01 -26.29 0.40
N ASP A 264 1.65 -27.00 1.32
CA ASP A 264 0.99 -28.00 2.17
C ASP A 264 0.35 -27.42 3.44
N ALA A 265 0.62 -26.15 3.73
CA ALA A 265 0.13 -25.46 4.92
C ALA A 265 -0.13 -23.98 4.67
N ALA A 266 -1.01 -23.39 5.47
CA ALA A 266 -1.29 -21.97 5.47
C ALA A 266 -1.50 -21.43 6.89
N ILE A 267 -1.26 -20.14 7.08
CA ILE A 267 -1.43 -19.41 8.34
C ILE A 267 -2.16 -18.11 8.04
N LEU A 268 -3.30 -17.84 8.72
CA LEU A 268 -4.04 -16.59 8.64
C LEU A 268 -4.48 -16.14 10.04
N ASN A 269 -4.85 -14.88 10.18
CA ASN A 269 -5.47 -14.35 11.39
C ASN A 269 -6.96 -14.02 11.17
N SER A 270 -7.79 -14.31 12.17
CA SER A 270 -9.24 -14.20 12.04
C SER A 270 -9.75 -12.77 11.87
N GLY A 271 -8.97 -11.77 12.26
CA GLY A 271 -9.33 -10.36 12.10
C GLY A 271 -9.34 -9.86 10.66
N LEU A 272 -8.86 -10.67 9.71
CA LEU A 272 -9.00 -10.38 8.27
C LEU A 272 -10.46 -10.48 7.79
N PHE A 273 -11.30 -11.26 8.45
CA PHE A 273 -12.68 -11.55 8.04
C PHE A 273 -13.64 -10.60 8.76
N LEU A 274 -14.21 -9.63 8.05
CA LEU A 274 -14.99 -8.55 8.67
C LEU A 274 -16.48 -8.87 8.78
N THR A 275 -17.03 -9.65 7.83
CA THR A 275 -18.44 -10.04 7.81
C THR A 275 -18.58 -11.51 7.36
N GLU A 276 -19.68 -12.14 7.75
CA GLU A 276 -20.07 -13.44 7.22
C GLU A 276 -20.48 -13.35 5.76
N ILE A 277 -20.35 -14.43 5.01
CA ILE A 277 -20.86 -14.52 3.63
C ILE A 277 -22.06 -15.47 3.63
N PRO A 278 -23.24 -15.04 3.13
CA PRO A 278 -24.44 -15.87 3.12
C PRO A 278 -24.34 -17.01 2.09
N LYS A 279 -25.13 -18.06 2.31
CA LYS A 279 -25.37 -19.12 1.33
C LYS A 279 -25.97 -18.58 0.04
N GLY A 280 -25.62 -19.17 -1.11
CA GLY A 280 -26.11 -18.86 -2.44
C GLY A 280 -25.08 -18.14 -3.29
N ARG A 281 -25.53 -17.38 -4.28
CA ARG A 281 -24.64 -16.65 -5.17
C ARG A 281 -23.92 -15.54 -4.42
N VAL A 282 -22.62 -15.55 -4.52
CA VAL A 282 -21.71 -14.56 -3.92
C VAL A 282 -21.10 -13.75 -5.06
N ASN A 283 -21.16 -12.44 -4.93
CA ASN A 283 -20.53 -11.49 -5.86
C ASN A 283 -19.30 -10.84 -5.22
N GLN A 284 -18.57 -10.07 -6.03
CA GLN A 284 -17.36 -9.42 -5.59
C GLN A 284 -17.61 -8.31 -4.55
N ASP A 285 -18.78 -7.70 -4.52
CA ASP A 285 -19.16 -6.72 -3.50
C ASP A 285 -19.23 -7.32 -2.09
N GLN A 286 -19.84 -8.50 -1.98
CA GLN A 286 -19.89 -9.23 -0.71
C GLN A 286 -18.49 -9.68 -0.27
N LEU A 287 -17.66 -10.14 -1.21
CA LEU A 287 -16.29 -10.54 -0.91
C LEU A 287 -15.43 -9.33 -0.51
N HIS A 288 -15.52 -8.22 -1.23
CA HIS A 288 -14.82 -6.98 -0.90
C HIS A 288 -15.25 -6.43 0.47
N THR A 289 -16.54 -6.48 0.79
CA THR A 289 -17.04 -6.10 2.13
C THR A 289 -16.46 -7.00 3.23
N ALA A 290 -16.32 -8.29 2.96
CA ALA A 290 -15.80 -9.26 3.91
C ALA A 290 -14.28 -9.26 4.04
N LEU A 291 -13.55 -8.97 2.95
CA LEU A 291 -12.09 -9.02 2.83
C LEU A 291 -11.53 -7.79 2.09
N PRO A 292 -11.66 -6.56 2.61
CA PRO A 292 -11.25 -5.34 1.91
C PRO A 292 -9.74 -5.05 2.02
N HIS A 293 -8.91 -6.08 2.25
CA HIS A 293 -7.50 -5.90 2.53
C HIS A 293 -6.67 -5.95 1.25
N PRO A 294 -5.91 -4.90 0.89
CA PRO A 294 -4.96 -4.91 -0.21
C PRO A 294 -3.68 -5.67 0.21
N MET A 295 -3.81 -6.97 0.42
CA MET A 295 -2.75 -7.86 0.87
C MET A 295 -2.49 -8.93 -0.16
N HIS A 296 -1.21 -9.26 -0.37
CA HIS A 296 -0.78 -10.30 -1.28
C HIS A 296 -0.50 -11.60 -0.53
N LEU A 297 -0.64 -12.71 -1.25
CA LEU A 297 -0.21 -14.01 -0.74
C LEU A 297 1.32 -14.09 -0.73
N LEU A 298 1.85 -14.62 0.37
CA LEU A 298 3.26 -14.76 0.63
C LEU A 298 3.58 -16.22 0.96
N ASN A 299 4.43 -16.86 0.17
CA ASN A 299 5.04 -18.13 0.52
C ASN A 299 6.27 -17.90 1.38
N VAL A 300 6.30 -18.49 2.56
CA VAL A 300 7.41 -18.41 3.52
C VAL A 300 8.03 -19.79 3.69
N THR A 301 9.32 -19.90 3.39
CA THR A 301 10.10 -21.12 3.64
C THR A 301 10.99 -20.94 4.86
N LEU A 302 10.84 -21.82 5.84
CA LEU A 302 11.63 -21.85 7.07
C LEU A 302 12.31 -23.20 7.25
N GLY A 303 13.48 -23.21 7.89
CA GLY A 303 14.03 -24.43 8.47
C GLY A 303 13.17 -24.95 9.60
N GLY A 304 13.23 -26.26 9.89
CA GLY A 304 12.35 -26.85 10.90
C GLY A 304 12.46 -26.22 12.29
N ASN A 305 13.67 -25.84 12.73
CA ASN A 305 13.86 -25.12 13.97
C ASN A 305 13.17 -23.75 13.98
N ASP A 306 13.22 -23.03 12.85
CA ASP A 306 12.62 -21.71 12.75
C ASP A 306 11.10 -21.80 12.60
N LEU A 307 10.57 -22.84 11.94
CA LEU A 307 9.13 -23.12 11.94
C LEU A 307 8.62 -23.41 13.36
N ILE A 308 9.34 -24.22 14.15
CA ILE A 308 8.99 -24.46 15.55
C ILE A 308 9.01 -23.14 16.33
N ARG A 309 10.04 -22.29 16.14
CA ARG A 309 10.13 -20.97 16.77
C ARG A 309 8.94 -20.10 16.41
N LEU A 310 8.60 -19.99 15.13
CA LEU A 310 7.46 -19.20 14.67
C LEU A 310 6.15 -19.65 15.33
N VAL A 311 5.89 -20.96 15.38
CA VAL A 311 4.67 -21.49 16.02
C VAL A 311 4.66 -21.13 17.50
N LEU A 312 5.81 -21.24 18.20
CA LEU A 312 5.90 -20.86 19.63
C LEU A 312 5.73 -19.35 19.83
N GLU A 313 6.24 -18.49 18.93
CA GLU A 313 5.96 -17.05 18.96
C GLU A 313 4.46 -16.76 18.81
N ILE A 314 3.79 -17.41 17.89
CA ILE A 314 2.36 -17.28 17.68
C ILE A 314 1.58 -17.74 18.93
N GLU A 315 1.87 -18.93 19.44
CA GLU A 315 1.16 -19.48 20.62
C GLU A 315 1.39 -18.64 21.88
N LYS A 316 2.61 -18.14 22.10
CA LYS A 316 2.93 -17.23 23.22
C LYS A 316 2.13 -15.93 23.14
N ASN A 317 1.92 -15.39 21.94
CA ASN A 317 1.23 -14.13 21.74
C ASN A 317 -0.29 -14.31 21.49
N ARG A 318 -0.81 -15.53 21.40
CA ARG A 318 -2.19 -15.84 21.01
C ARG A 318 -3.26 -15.07 21.79
N LEU A 319 -3.16 -15.04 23.13
CA LEU A 319 -4.13 -14.36 23.99
C LEU A 319 -4.06 -12.83 23.84
N PHE A 320 -2.86 -12.29 23.68
CA PHE A 320 -2.64 -10.88 23.44
C PHE A 320 -3.18 -10.44 22.08
N LEU A 321 -2.86 -11.17 21.01
CA LEU A 321 -3.24 -10.86 19.64
C LEU A 321 -4.76 -10.95 19.42
N ARG A 322 -5.46 -11.82 20.16
CA ARG A 322 -6.91 -12.02 20.03
C ARG A 322 -7.70 -10.72 20.09
N ASN A 323 -7.28 -9.78 20.93
CA ASN A 323 -7.96 -8.49 21.14
C ASN A 323 -7.07 -7.30 20.78
N TYR A 324 -5.94 -7.52 20.13
CA TYR A 324 -4.99 -6.48 19.80
C TYR A 324 -5.58 -5.55 18.71
N PRO A 325 -5.71 -4.23 19.01
CA PRO A 325 -6.19 -3.28 18.00
C PRO A 325 -5.11 -3.10 16.92
N MET A 326 -5.45 -3.47 15.70
CA MET A 326 -4.53 -3.40 14.56
C MET A 326 -4.90 -2.23 13.64
N LYS A 327 -3.87 -1.48 13.18
CA LYS A 327 -4.01 -0.37 12.22
C LYS A 327 -2.81 -0.34 11.29
N GLY A 328 -3.04 0.08 10.05
CA GLY A 328 -1.98 0.22 9.05
C GLY A 328 -1.64 -1.08 8.33
N MET A 329 -0.56 -1.08 7.54
CA MET A 329 -0.03 -2.25 6.80
C MET A 329 -1.10 -2.96 5.94
N GLY A 330 -1.99 -2.19 5.28
CA GLY A 330 -3.08 -2.76 4.50
C GLY A 330 -4.24 -3.35 5.32
N PHE A 331 -4.14 -3.46 6.64
CA PHE A 331 -5.19 -4.03 7.48
C PHE A 331 -6.38 -3.07 7.62
N ARG A 332 -7.58 -3.54 7.26
CA ARG A 332 -8.84 -2.78 7.30
C ARG A 332 -9.78 -3.20 8.44
N GLY A 333 -9.44 -4.27 9.17
CA GLY A 333 -10.13 -4.69 10.37
C GLY A 333 -9.85 -3.77 11.57
N LYS A 334 -10.47 -4.09 12.70
CA LYS A 334 -10.28 -3.38 13.98
C LYS A 334 -9.34 -4.11 14.93
N ILE A 335 -9.38 -5.43 14.89
CA ILE A 335 -8.69 -6.34 15.82
C ILE A 335 -7.91 -7.36 15.00
N PHE A 336 -6.68 -7.65 15.41
CA PHE A 336 -5.84 -8.66 14.76
C PHE A 336 -6.50 -10.05 14.76
N GLY A 337 -7.10 -10.44 15.89
CA GLY A 337 -7.80 -11.72 16.02
C GLY A 337 -6.88 -12.89 16.36
N GLN A 338 -7.42 -14.11 16.19
CA GLN A 338 -6.69 -15.33 16.49
C GLN A 338 -5.92 -15.83 15.27
N MET A 339 -4.70 -16.31 15.48
CA MET A 339 -3.96 -17.06 14.46
C MET A 339 -4.55 -18.45 14.28
N VAL A 340 -4.78 -18.83 13.03
CA VAL A 340 -5.34 -20.13 12.63
C VAL A 340 -4.42 -20.79 11.61
N TYR A 341 -4.22 -22.08 11.77
CA TYR A 341 -3.36 -22.90 10.92
C TYR A 341 -4.17 -23.90 10.11
N ASN A 342 -3.66 -24.19 8.92
CA ASN A 342 -4.02 -25.38 8.17
C ASN A 342 -2.74 -26.12 7.77
N GLY A 343 -2.70 -27.43 7.96
CA GLY A 343 -1.50 -28.25 7.74
C GLY A 343 -0.45 -28.19 8.85
N ILE A 344 -0.61 -27.31 9.84
CA ILE A 344 0.24 -27.19 11.04
C ILE A 344 -0.63 -27.43 12.27
N THR A 345 -0.11 -28.19 13.25
CA THR A 345 -0.75 -28.35 14.57
C THR A 345 0.29 -28.20 15.69
N TYR A 346 -0.18 -27.72 16.83
CA TYR A 346 0.64 -27.53 18.02
C TYR A 346 0.05 -28.31 19.20
N ASP A 347 0.85 -29.18 19.80
CA ASP A 347 0.54 -29.84 21.04
C ASP A 347 1.07 -28.98 22.22
N SER A 348 0.14 -28.32 22.90
CA SER A 348 0.48 -27.44 24.03
C SER A 348 0.96 -28.18 25.29
N VAL A 349 0.68 -29.49 25.41
CA VAL A 349 1.12 -30.29 26.56
C VAL A 349 2.59 -30.69 26.43
N ASN A 350 2.97 -31.14 25.22
CA ASN A 350 4.33 -31.63 24.93
C ASN A 350 5.20 -30.56 24.26
N HIS A 351 4.64 -29.37 23.99
CA HIS A 351 5.30 -28.29 23.25
C HIS A 351 5.84 -28.73 21.89
N GLN A 352 5.10 -29.59 21.20
CA GLN A 352 5.50 -30.20 19.94
C GLN A 352 4.73 -29.63 18.77
N VAL A 353 5.44 -29.30 17.68
CA VAL A 353 4.85 -28.83 16.43
C VAL A 353 4.81 -29.97 15.41
N PHE A 354 3.67 -30.09 14.72
CA PHE A 354 3.46 -31.09 13.70
C PHE A 354 3.18 -30.43 12.35
N TRP A 355 3.69 -31.03 11.30
CA TRP A 355 3.42 -30.70 9.91
C TRP A 355 2.72 -31.88 9.25
N LYS A 356 1.46 -31.68 8.80
CA LYS A 356 0.62 -32.77 8.23
C LYS A 356 0.60 -34.01 9.15
N ASN A 357 0.36 -33.80 10.43
CA ASN A 357 0.29 -34.80 11.50
C ASN A 357 1.61 -35.57 11.76
N LYS A 358 2.74 -35.10 11.24
CA LYS A 358 4.08 -35.64 11.55
C LYS A 358 4.88 -34.61 12.35
N PRO A 359 5.64 -35.02 13.37
CA PRO A 359 6.52 -34.09 14.07
C PRO A 359 7.42 -33.33 13.10
N VAL A 360 7.60 -32.04 13.33
CA VAL A 360 8.50 -31.21 12.52
C VAL A 360 9.93 -31.73 12.70
N ASP A 361 10.60 -32.02 11.58
CA ASP A 361 12.01 -32.41 11.54
C ASP A 361 12.88 -31.13 11.52
N PRO A 362 13.70 -30.89 12.55
CA PRO A 362 14.52 -29.68 12.66
C PRO A 362 15.47 -29.44 11.45
N THR A 363 15.79 -30.50 10.72
CA THR A 363 16.78 -30.47 9.62
C THR A 363 16.18 -30.21 8.24
N LYS A 364 14.84 -30.21 8.13
CA LYS A 364 14.12 -30.02 6.87
C LYS A 364 13.62 -28.60 6.70
N ASN A 365 13.34 -28.22 5.46
CA ASN A 365 12.66 -26.98 5.14
C ASN A 365 11.16 -27.23 4.95
N TYR A 366 10.36 -26.24 5.33
CA TYR A 366 8.91 -26.24 5.25
C TYR A 366 8.43 -24.92 4.63
N THR A 367 7.50 -25.01 3.69
CA THR A 367 6.94 -23.83 3.03
C THR A 367 5.43 -23.77 3.29
N PHE A 368 4.98 -22.66 3.84
CA PHE A 368 3.55 -22.35 4.05
C PHE A 368 3.17 -21.05 3.36
N THR A 369 1.88 -20.88 3.10
CA THR A 369 1.36 -19.63 2.53
C THR A 369 0.67 -18.81 3.62
N THR A 370 0.85 -17.50 3.55
CA THR A 370 0.21 -16.53 4.42
C THR A 370 -0.04 -15.23 3.65
N VAL A 371 -0.36 -14.12 4.33
CA VAL A 371 -0.45 -12.78 3.76
C VAL A 371 0.74 -11.93 4.16
N ASP A 372 1.14 -11.04 3.26
CA ASP A 372 2.34 -10.20 3.39
C ASP A 372 2.33 -9.30 4.63
N HIS A 373 1.16 -8.92 5.12
CA HIS A 373 1.07 -8.11 6.33
C HIS A 373 1.72 -8.77 7.57
N LEU A 374 1.77 -10.12 7.64
CA LEU A 374 2.45 -10.81 8.74
C LEU A 374 3.97 -10.58 8.77
N MET A 375 4.56 -10.17 7.65
CA MET A 375 5.98 -9.80 7.57
C MET A 375 6.26 -8.47 8.29
N PHE A 376 5.28 -7.57 8.31
CA PHE A 376 5.45 -6.23 8.88
C PHE A 376 5.02 -6.10 10.34
N VAL A 377 4.33 -7.11 10.88
CA VAL A 377 3.93 -7.06 12.30
C VAL A 377 5.07 -7.51 13.21
N PRO A 378 5.37 -6.78 14.30
CA PRO A 378 6.55 -7.02 15.13
C PRO A 378 6.44 -8.28 16.01
N PHE A 379 5.35 -9.05 15.88
CA PHE A 379 5.07 -10.22 16.73
C PHE A 379 5.65 -11.52 16.18
N PHE A 380 6.10 -11.53 14.92
CA PHE A 380 6.59 -12.72 14.22
C PHE A 380 7.94 -12.44 13.56
N PRO A 381 8.97 -12.02 14.33
CA PRO A 381 10.26 -11.65 13.76
C PRO A 381 10.93 -12.81 13.00
N THR A 382 10.56 -14.05 13.29
CA THR A 382 11.07 -15.22 12.55
C THR A 382 10.72 -15.14 11.06
N ILE A 383 9.55 -14.60 10.67
CA ILE A 383 9.19 -14.45 9.25
C ILE A 383 10.13 -13.46 8.56
N GLU A 384 10.33 -12.29 9.14
CA GLU A 384 11.14 -11.21 8.56
C GLU A 384 12.63 -11.56 8.52
N ILE A 385 13.17 -12.10 9.63
CA ILE A 385 14.62 -12.23 9.82
C ILE A 385 15.20 -13.46 9.07
N VAL A 386 14.49 -14.60 9.09
CA VAL A 386 15.02 -15.86 8.55
C VAL A 386 14.16 -16.50 7.46
N GLY A 387 12.96 -15.98 7.22
CA GLY A 387 12.05 -16.49 6.20
C GLY A 387 12.59 -16.24 4.80
N LYS A 388 12.66 -17.28 3.97
CA LYS A 388 12.81 -17.11 2.52
C LYS A 388 11.44 -16.86 1.94
N MET A 389 11.20 -15.62 1.52
CA MET A 389 9.89 -15.15 1.08
C MET A 389 9.79 -15.16 -0.44
N ASN A 390 8.63 -15.61 -0.95
CA ASN A 390 8.28 -15.52 -2.35
C ASN A 390 6.83 -15.03 -2.47
N PHE A 391 6.64 -13.85 -3.06
CA PHE A 391 5.32 -13.27 -3.25
C PHE A 391 4.58 -13.97 -4.38
N CYS A 392 3.34 -14.35 -4.10
CA CYS A 392 2.37 -14.73 -5.12
C CYS A 392 1.51 -13.48 -5.36
N PHE A 393 1.75 -12.73 -6.45
CA PHE A 393 0.99 -11.51 -6.76
C PHE A 393 -0.47 -11.83 -7.11
N LEU A 394 -1.19 -12.27 -6.10
CA LEU A 394 -2.63 -12.42 -6.05
C LEU A 394 -3.07 -11.74 -4.77
N ASN A 395 -3.99 -10.81 -4.87
CA ASN A 395 -4.64 -10.26 -3.67
C ASN A 395 -5.36 -11.37 -2.91
N LEU A 396 -5.49 -11.21 -1.60
CA LEU A 396 -6.19 -12.20 -0.77
C LEU A 396 -7.61 -12.46 -1.31
N SER A 397 -8.29 -11.43 -1.82
CA SER A 397 -9.62 -11.55 -2.44
C SER A 397 -9.62 -12.29 -3.78
N GLU A 398 -8.50 -12.38 -4.49
CA GLU A 398 -8.36 -13.10 -5.76
C GLU A 398 -8.01 -14.59 -5.58
N ALA A 399 -7.76 -15.00 -4.35
CA ALA A 399 -7.48 -16.40 -4.02
C ALA A 399 -8.74 -17.30 -4.04
N TRP A 400 -9.92 -16.72 -4.22
CA TRP A 400 -11.24 -17.39 -4.17
C TRP A 400 -11.76 -17.89 -5.51
#